data_e7f017c12862c2ad2d4934c3ea35f796
#
_entry.id   e7f017c12862c2ad2d4934c3ea35f796
#
_cell.length_a   1.000
_cell.length_b   1.000
_cell.length_c   1.000
_cell.angle_alpha   90.00
_cell.angle_beta   90.00
_cell.angle_gamma   90.00
#
_symmetry.space_group_name_H-M   'P 1'
#
loop_
_entity.id
_entity.type
_entity.pdbx_description
1 polymer ?
#
loop_
_entity_poly.entity_id
_entity_poly.type
_entity_poly.pdbx_seq_one_letter_code
_entity_poly.pdbx_strand_id
1 'polypeptide(L)'
;MKFYTSVQNKKTFIPFINFKVPAGFPSPAMDYMEERIDLSAQLAPRPLSTFYSYCEGDSMIDACIPPSAILVIDKSLTAKSGDIVVAFLNGGYTVKYIKFEGEKCFLIPANKKKKYPITEITEEMEMIVWGVVTNVVIDTKNIRLCML
;
A
#
# COMPACT_ATOMS: atom_id res chain seq x y z
N MET A 1 -0.91 -7.86 12.78
CA MET A 1 -1.39 -6.69 12.00
C MET A 1 -2.63 -6.12 12.69
N LYS A 2 -2.65 -4.81 12.93
CA LYS A 2 -3.83 -4.15 13.51
C LYS A 2 -4.60 -3.46 12.39
N PHE A 3 -5.90 -3.65 12.36
CA PHE A 3 -6.79 -3.04 11.37
C PHE A 3 -7.63 -1.96 12.02
N TYR A 4 -7.70 -0.81 11.37
CA TYR A 4 -8.51 0.32 11.80
C TYR A 4 -9.47 0.69 10.70
N THR A 5 -10.75 0.86 11.04
CA THR A 5 -11.76 1.34 10.09
C THR A 5 -11.64 2.85 9.94
N SER A 6 -11.70 3.36 8.72
CA SER A 6 -11.76 4.80 8.50
C SER A 6 -13.16 5.31 8.82
N VAL A 7 -13.34 5.97 9.96
CA VAL A 7 -14.57 6.68 10.30
C VAL A 7 -14.35 8.15 10.06
N GLN A 8 -14.96 8.70 9.01
CA GLN A 8 -14.86 10.12 8.71
C GLN A 8 -15.98 10.89 9.42
N ASN A 9 -15.72 11.35 10.63
CA ASN A 9 -16.65 12.25 11.35
C ASN A 9 -16.38 13.74 11.08
N LYS A 10 -15.22 14.11 10.53
CA LYS A 10 -14.84 15.50 10.26
C LYS A 10 -13.99 15.58 8.99
N LYS A 11 -14.43 16.42 8.06
CA LYS A 11 -13.64 16.75 6.86
C LYS A 11 -12.52 17.73 7.23
N THR A 12 -11.31 17.42 6.82
CA THR A 12 -10.14 18.30 6.99
C THR A 12 -9.62 18.67 5.62
N PHE A 13 -9.73 19.94 5.26
CA PHE A 13 -9.23 20.46 4.00
C PHE A 13 -7.88 21.14 4.22
N ILE A 14 -6.86 20.63 3.54
CA ILE A 14 -5.50 21.17 3.58
C ILE A 14 -5.20 21.78 2.21
N PRO A 15 -4.55 22.96 2.16
CA PRO A 15 -4.17 23.57 0.90
C PRO A 15 -3.34 22.63 0.03
N PHE A 16 -3.71 22.53 -1.22
CA PHE A 16 -2.99 21.79 -2.25
C PHE A 16 -2.29 22.78 -3.18
N ILE A 17 -1.00 22.67 -3.29
CA ILE A 17 -0.20 23.54 -4.15
C ILE A 17 -0.17 22.94 -5.54
N ASN A 18 -0.78 23.62 -6.50
CA ASN A 18 -0.93 23.14 -7.87
C ASN A 18 0.30 23.43 -8.75
N PHE A 19 1.50 23.24 -8.21
CA PHE A 19 2.72 23.17 -9.01
C PHE A 19 3.47 21.88 -8.66
N LYS A 20 4.16 21.34 -9.66
CA LYS A 20 4.97 20.13 -9.48
C LYS A 20 6.33 20.51 -8.91
N VAL A 21 6.68 19.91 -7.78
CA VAL A 21 8.03 20.04 -7.21
C VAL A 21 8.94 19.04 -7.91
N PRO A 22 9.97 19.49 -8.65
CA PRO A 22 10.90 18.57 -9.30
C PRO A 22 11.77 17.87 -8.25
N ALA A 23 11.97 16.58 -8.42
CA ALA A 23 12.85 15.79 -7.54
C ALA A 23 14.31 15.78 -8.04
N GLY A 24 14.55 16.24 -9.26
CA GLY A 24 15.87 16.39 -9.85
C GLY A 24 16.41 17.82 -9.75
N PHE A 25 16.76 18.42 -10.87
CA PHE A 25 17.19 19.81 -10.91
C PHE A 25 16.04 20.78 -10.62
N PRO A 26 16.31 21.88 -9.89
CA PRO A 26 15.31 22.91 -9.69
C PRO A 26 14.78 23.45 -11.01
N SER A 27 13.49 23.68 -11.07
CA SER A 27 12.86 24.40 -12.18
C SER A 27 12.47 25.80 -11.75
N PRO A 28 12.31 26.75 -12.70
CA PRO A 28 11.87 28.11 -12.37
C PRO A 28 10.55 28.09 -11.59
N ALA A 29 10.45 28.97 -10.59
CA ALA A 29 9.22 29.18 -9.86
C ALA A 29 8.13 29.70 -10.82
N MET A 30 6.95 29.09 -10.76
CA MET A 30 5.78 29.48 -11.51
C MET A 30 4.68 29.91 -10.54
N ASP A 31 3.79 30.78 -10.98
CA ASP A 31 2.60 31.10 -10.22
C ASP A 31 1.78 29.84 -9.97
N TYR A 32 1.28 29.70 -8.75
CA TYR A 32 0.47 28.56 -8.37
C TYR A 32 -0.93 29.01 -7.93
N MET A 33 -1.90 28.16 -8.19
CA MET A 33 -3.24 28.29 -7.63
C MET A 33 -3.35 27.36 -6.41
N GLU A 34 -3.88 27.91 -5.33
CA GLU A 34 -4.17 27.12 -4.12
C GLU A 34 -5.54 26.46 -4.27
N GLU A 35 -5.55 25.14 -4.18
CA GLU A 35 -6.76 24.36 -4.03
C GLU A 35 -6.78 23.73 -2.64
N ARG A 36 -7.97 23.34 -2.18
CA ARG A 36 -8.10 22.62 -0.92
C ARG A 36 -8.62 21.23 -1.18
N ILE A 37 -7.91 20.23 -0.68
CA ILE A 37 -8.30 18.83 -0.84
C ILE A 37 -8.48 18.15 0.51
N ASP A 38 -9.36 17.16 0.53
CA ASP A 38 -9.45 16.16 1.59
C ASP A 38 -8.70 14.91 1.14
N LEU A 39 -7.47 14.76 1.61
CA LEU A 39 -6.62 13.63 1.25
C LEU A 39 -7.23 12.31 1.73
N SER A 40 -7.88 12.29 2.89
CA SER A 40 -8.55 11.10 3.40
C SER A 40 -9.64 10.62 2.45
N ALA A 41 -10.42 11.53 1.89
CA ALA A 41 -11.43 11.19 0.90
C ALA A 41 -10.84 10.64 -0.40
N GLN A 42 -9.68 11.14 -0.81
CA GLN A 42 -8.97 10.63 -2.00
C GLN A 42 -8.38 9.24 -1.77
N LEU A 43 -7.78 9.00 -0.61
CA LEU A 43 -7.19 7.70 -0.27
C LEU A 43 -8.25 6.63 0.02
N ALA A 44 -9.41 7.02 0.52
CA ALA A 44 -10.50 6.13 0.89
C ALA A 44 -11.81 6.53 0.18
N PRO A 45 -11.88 6.41 -1.17
CA PRO A 45 -13.10 6.76 -1.92
C PRO A 45 -14.28 5.85 -1.56
N ARG A 46 -14.02 4.68 -1.03
CA ARG A 46 -15.00 3.73 -0.51
C ARG A 46 -14.77 3.48 0.99
N PRO A 47 -15.11 4.42 1.87
CA PRO A 47 -14.71 4.38 3.27
C PRO A 47 -15.27 3.17 4.05
N LEU A 48 -16.42 2.63 3.63
CA LEU A 48 -17.02 1.45 4.28
C LEU A 48 -16.26 0.15 4.01
N SER A 49 -15.45 0.10 2.94
CA SER A 49 -14.61 -1.05 2.59
C SER A 49 -13.11 -0.78 2.72
N THR A 50 -12.73 0.40 3.18
CA THR A 50 -11.33 0.81 3.33
C THR A 50 -10.86 0.63 4.75
N PHE A 51 -9.68 0.03 4.90
CA PHE A 51 -9.01 -0.21 6.17
C PHE A 51 -7.57 0.29 6.13
N TYR A 52 -7.06 0.71 7.28
CA TYR A 52 -5.65 1.04 7.46
C TYR A 52 -4.97 -0.03 8.31
N SER A 53 -3.73 -0.34 7.96
CA SER A 53 -2.89 -1.23 8.75
C SER A 53 -1.43 -0.81 8.68
N TYR A 54 -0.68 -1.04 9.75
CA TYR A 54 0.77 -0.92 9.69
C TYR A 54 1.38 -2.16 9.02
N CYS A 55 2.40 -1.93 8.21
CA CYS A 55 3.22 -3.01 7.67
C CYS A 55 4.32 -3.38 8.67
N GLU A 56 4.53 -4.67 8.87
CA GLU A 56 5.67 -5.22 9.60
C GLU A 56 6.61 -5.93 8.63
N GLY A 57 7.91 -5.87 8.93
CA GLY A 57 8.92 -6.52 8.13
C GLY A 57 9.28 -5.78 6.85
N ASP A 58 10.18 -6.36 6.09
CA ASP A 58 10.84 -5.74 4.94
C ASP A 58 10.70 -6.53 3.63
N SER A 59 9.80 -7.50 3.59
CA SER A 59 9.64 -8.36 2.41
C SER A 59 9.12 -7.63 1.16
N MET A 60 8.63 -6.42 1.32
CA MET A 60 8.06 -5.59 0.25
C MET A 60 8.77 -4.24 0.08
N ILE A 61 10.00 -4.12 0.56
CA ILE A 61 10.74 -2.85 0.55
C ILE A 61 10.98 -2.30 -0.86
N ASP A 62 11.24 -3.17 -1.82
CA ASP A 62 11.45 -2.77 -3.23
C ASP A 62 10.13 -2.40 -3.94
N ALA A 63 9.00 -2.63 -3.30
CA ALA A 63 7.68 -2.14 -3.71
C ALA A 63 7.29 -0.82 -3.00
N CYS A 64 8.27 -0.12 -2.43
CA CYS A 64 8.07 1.10 -1.64
C CYS A 64 7.20 0.89 -0.39
N ILE A 65 7.27 -0.29 0.21
CA ILE A 65 6.59 -0.60 1.47
C ILE A 65 7.63 -0.93 2.53
N PRO A 66 8.20 0.07 3.21
CA PRO A 66 9.10 -0.14 4.32
C PRO A 66 8.36 -0.60 5.58
N PRO A 67 9.06 -1.15 6.57
CA PRO A 67 8.48 -1.40 7.89
C PRO A 67 7.83 -0.13 8.46
N SER A 68 6.74 -0.28 9.16
CA SER A 68 5.93 0.80 9.76
C SER A 68 5.17 1.70 8.78
N ALA A 69 5.21 1.44 7.48
CA ALA A 69 4.33 2.10 6.53
C ALA A 69 2.85 1.80 6.85
N ILE A 70 1.98 2.76 6.55
CA ILE A 70 0.54 2.57 6.64
C ILE A 70 0.02 2.10 5.28
N LEU A 71 -0.59 0.94 5.27
CA LEU A 71 -1.28 0.40 4.10
C LEU A 71 -2.72 0.90 4.08
N VAL A 72 -3.15 1.40 2.93
CA VAL A 72 -4.56 1.69 2.65
C VAL A 72 -5.11 0.50 1.87
N ILE A 73 -6.08 -0.20 2.42
CA ILE A 73 -6.55 -1.49 1.93
C ILE A 73 -8.03 -1.39 1.59
N ASP A 74 -8.40 -1.74 0.38
CA ASP A 74 -9.79 -1.78 -0.05
C ASP A 74 -10.25 -3.24 -0.21
N LYS A 75 -11.21 -3.64 0.59
CA LYS A 75 -11.78 -4.99 0.56
C LYS A 75 -12.80 -5.20 -0.56
N SER A 76 -13.31 -4.14 -1.18
CA SER A 76 -14.30 -4.23 -2.25
C SER A 76 -13.69 -4.57 -3.61
N LEU A 77 -12.38 -4.42 -3.76
CA LEU A 77 -11.68 -4.67 -5.01
C LEU A 77 -11.38 -6.15 -5.19
N THR A 78 -11.55 -6.61 -6.43
CA THR A 78 -11.08 -7.93 -6.84
C THR A 78 -9.61 -7.83 -7.27
N ALA A 79 -8.75 -8.62 -6.65
CA ALA A 79 -7.33 -8.61 -6.95
C ALA A 79 -7.05 -9.12 -8.37
N LYS A 80 -6.10 -8.47 -9.04
CA LYS A 80 -5.58 -8.82 -10.36
C LYS A 80 -4.07 -9.05 -10.28
N SER A 81 -3.53 -9.76 -11.27
CA SER A 81 -2.07 -9.94 -11.37
C SER A 81 -1.35 -8.60 -11.36
N GLY A 82 -0.35 -8.47 -10.49
CA GLY A 82 0.42 -7.26 -10.29
C GLY A 82 -0.07 -6.38 -9.14
N ASP A 83 -1.25 -6.65 -8.59
CA ASP A 83 -1.72 -5.95 -7.40
C ASP A 83 -0.91 -6.35 -6.15
N ILE A 84 -0.82 -5.43 -5.21
CA ILE A 84 -0.35 -5.72 -3.87
C ILE A 84 -1.56 -6.04 -3.01
N VAL A 85 -1.54 -7.16 -2.35
CA VAL A 85 -2.65 -7.65 -1.54
C VAL A 85 -2.24 -7.90 -0.10
N VAL A 86 -3.20 -7.75 0.80
CA VAL A 86 -3.15 -8.38 2.11
C VAL A 86 -3.84 -9.72 1.99
N ALA A 87 -3.10 -10.79 2.19
CA ALA A 87 -3.62 -12.14 2.13
C ALA A 87 -3.57 -12.80 3.51
N PHE A 88 -4.61 -13.54 3.83
CA PHE A 88 -4.58 -14.50 4.92
C PHE A 88 -4.07 -15.83 4.37
N LEU A 89 -2.99 -16.33 4.93
CA LEU A 89 -2.33 -17.55 4.49
C LEU A 89 -1.98 -18.43 5.68
N ASN A 90 -2.56 -19.63 5.73
CA ASN A 90 -2.27 -20.64 6.76
C ASN A 90 -2.27 -20.08 8.20
N GLY A 91 -3.27 -19.29 8.55
CA GLY A 91 -3.44 -18.73 9.90
C GLY A 91 -2.76 -17.39 10.17
N GLY A 92 -2.10 -16.77 9.18
CA GLY A 92 -1.45 -15.47 9.32
C GLY A 92 -1.72 -14.51 8.17
N TYR A 93 -1.55 -13.23 8.41
CA TYR A 93 -1.64 -12.20 7.38
C TYR A 93 -0.26 -11.91 6.78
N THR A 94 -0.23 -11.63 5.49
CA THR A 94 0.97 -11.22 4.77
C THR A 94 0.64 -10.21 3.69
N VAL A 95 1.62 -9.39 3.32
CA VAL A 95 1.53 -8.43 2.20
C VAL A 95 2.47 -8.89 1.11
N LYS A 96 1.96 -9.10 -0.09
CA LYS A 96 2.72 -9.58 -1.25
C LYS A 96 2.10 -9.05 -2.54
N TYR A 97 2.88 -9.06 -3.61
CA TYR A 97 2.30 -9.06 -4.94
C TYR A 97 1.54 -10.37 -5.17
N ILE A 98 0.39 -10.27 -5.84
CA ILE A 98 -0.33 -11.44 -6.33
C ILE A 98 -0.12 -11.59 -7.83
N LYS A 99 0.05 -12.82 -8.28
CA LYS A 99 0.17 -13.16 -9.69
C LYS A 99 -0.66 -14.40 -9.99
N PHE A 100 -1.44 -14.33 -11.06
CA PHE A 100 -2.18 -15.45 -11.59
C PHE A 100 -1.58 -15.90 -12.92
N GLU A 101 -1.30 -17.19 -13.06
CA GLU A 101 -0.85 -17.85 -14.29
C GLU A 101 -1.74 -19.06 -14.56
N GLY A 102 -2.73 -18.88 -15.43
CA GLY A 102 -3.76 -19.89 -15.65
C GLY A 102 -4.52 -20.15 -14.33
N GLU A 103 -4.51 -21.39 -13.87
CA GLU A 103 -5.14 -21.77 -12.59
C GLU A 103 -4.21 -21.61 -11.37
N LYS A 104 -2.95 -21.24 -11.59
CA LYS A 104 -1.98 -21.07 -10.54
C LYS A 104 -1.99 -19.65 -9.97
N CYS A 105 -1.81 -19.55 -8.67
CA CYS A 105 -1.70 -18.30 -7.94
C CYS A 105 -0.39 -18.24 -7.17
N PHE A 106 0.29 -17.11 -7.23
CA PHE A 106 1.56 -16.89 -6.57
C PHE A 106 1.50 -15.65 -5.71
N LEU A 107 2.11 -15.71 -4.53
CA LEU A 107 2.42 -14.56 -3.70
C LEU A 107 3.92 -14.26 -3.81
N ILE A 108 4.25 -13.05 -4.26
CA ILE A 108 5.60 -12.66 -4.65
C ILE A 108 6.09 -11.53 -3.76
N PRO A 109 7.21 -11.72 -3.04
CA PRO A 109 7.86 -10.66 -2.27
C PRO A 109 8.60 -9.67 -3.19
N ALA A 110 8.95 -8.52 -2.65
CA ALA A 110 9.74 -7.50 -3.32
C ALA A 110 10.89 -7.03 -2.42
N ASN A 111 11.91 -7.86 -2.30
CA ASN A 111 13.15 -7.52 -1.60
C ASN A 111 14.33 -8.22 -2.27
N LYS A 112 15.14 -7.46 -3.02
CA LYS A 112 16.30 -7.99 -3.75
C LYS A 112 17.48 -8.32 -2.84
N LYS A 113 17.60 -7.63 -1.70
CA LYS A 113 18.70 -7.83 -0.75
C LYS A 113 18.51 -9.09 0.08
N LYS A 114 17.28 -9.37 0.49
CA LYS A 114 16.90 -10.58 1.23
C LYS A 114 16.04 -11.46 0.33
N LYS A 115 16.48 -12.69 0.13
CA LYS A 115 15.75 -13.65 -0.71
C LYS A 115 14.58 -14.25 0.07
N TYR A 116 13.46 -13.57 0.08
CA TYR A 116 12.20 -14.16 0.52
C TYR A 116 11.67 -15.12 -0.56
N PRO A 117 11.08 -16.25 -0.19
CA PRO A 117 10.55 -17.19 -1.16
C PRO A 117 9.28 -16.69 -1.85
N ILE A 118 9.15 -17.00 -3.14
CA ILE A 118 7.87 -16.91 -3.85
C ILE A 118 7.02 -18.10 -3.37
N THR A 119 5.77 -17.85 -3.03
CA THR A 119 4.85 -18.88 -2.57
C THR A 119 3.85 -19.19 -3.67
N GLU A 120 3.91 -20.39 -4.24
CA GLU A 120 2.84 -20.95 -5.07
C GLU A 120 1.73 -21.46 -4.14
N ILE A 121 0.51 -20.98 -4.37
CA ILE A 121 -0.64 -21.40 -3.58
C ILE A 121 -1.11 -22.77 -4.08
N THR A 122 -1.16 -23.74 -3.17
CA THR A 122 -1.63 -25.11 -3.43
C THR A 122 -3.00 -25.34 -2.81
N GLU A 123 -3.68 -26.42 -3.23
CA GLU A 123 -4.99 -26.80 -2.69
C GLU A 123 -4.97 -27.11 -1.18
N GLU A 124 -3.80 -27.47 -0.64
CA GLU A 124 -3.62 -27.75 0.78
C GLU A 124 -3.49 -26.49 1.64
N MET A 125 -3.27 -25.34 1.02
CA MET A 125 -3.09 -24.06 1.71
C MET A 125 -4.44 -23.35 1.85
N GLU A 126 -4.70 -22.85 3.06
CA GLU A 126 -5.78 -21.91 3.28
C GLU A 126 -5.32 -20.50 2.90
N MET A 127 -5.82 -19.97 1.77
CA MET A 127 -5.49 -18.63 1.30
C MET A 127 -6.73 -17.84 0.96
N ILE A 128 -6.84 -16.66 1.54
CA ILE A 128 -7.90 -15.70 1.26
C ILE A 128 -7.24 -14.34 0.98
N VAL A 129 -7.60 -13.72 -0.16
CA VAL A 129 -7.25 -12.31 -0.39
C VAL A 129 -8.17 -11.46 0.49
N TRP A 130 -7.60 -10.86 1.51
CA TRP A 130 -8.35 -10.05 2.46
C TRP A 130 -8.71 -8.67 1.87
N GLY A 131 -7.80 -8.08 1.11
CA GLY A 131 -8.03 -6.82 0.41
C GLY A 131 -6.85 -6.42 -0.47
N VAL A 132 -7.10 -5.43 -1.32
CA VAL A 132 -6.09 -4.86 -2.24
C VAL A 132 -5.51 -3.61 -1.62
N VAL A 133 -4.19 -3.52 -1.59
CA VAL A 133 -3.47 -2.31 -1.14
C VAL A 133 -3.52 -1.28 -2.27
N THR A 134 -4.21 -0.18 -2.04
CA THR A 134 -4.38 0.88 -3.03
C THR A 134 -3.37 2.02 -2.89
N ASN A 135 -2.94 2.26 -1.67
CA ASN A 135 -1.99 3.33 -1.34
C ASN A 135 -1.11 2.91 -0.16
N VAL A 136 0.04 3.56 -0.07
CA VAL A 136 0.98 3.42 1.04
C VAL A 136 1.31 4.79 1.57
N VAL A 137 1.18 5.00 2.87
CA VAL A 137 1.56 6.24 3.53
C VAL A 137 2.82 6.01 4.35
N ILE A 138 3.83 6.81 4.08
CA ILE A 138 5.16 6.66 4.63
C ILE A 138 5.52 7.92 5.40
N ASP A 139 5.88 7.78 6.68
CA ASP A 139 6.48 8.86 7.46
C ASP A 139 7.98 8.91 7.16
N THR A 140 8.40 9.91 6.38
CA THR A 140 9.79 10.04 5.94
C THR A 140 10.78 10.31 7.07
N LYS A 141 10.32 10.80 8.22
CA LYS A 141 11.19 11.00 9.41
C LYS A 141 11.49 9.70 10.13
N ASN A 142 10.60 8.71 10.02
CA ASN A 142 10.76 7.40 10.64
C ASN A 142 11.41 6.37 9.72
N ILE A 143 11.52 6.67 8.42
CA ILE A 143 12.30 5.86 7.50
C ILE A 143 13.77 6.18 7.72
N ARG A 144 14.41 5.46 8.60
CA ARG A 144 15.87 5.48 8.66
C ARG A 144 16.39 4.71 7.45
N LEU A 145 16.85 5.43 6.43
CA LEU A 145 17.83 4.97 5.42
C LEU A 145 17.79 3.48 5.02
N CYS A 146 16.66 2.78 5.24
CA CYS A 146 16.53 1.37 4.84
C CYS A 146 16.57 1.20 3.32
N MET A 147 16.54 2.31 2.59
CA MET A 147 16.49 2.35 1.14
C MET A 147 17.82 2.81 0.49
N LEU A 148 18.84 3.06 1.30
CA LEU A 148 20.20 3.39 0.79
C LEU A 148 21.12 2.18 0.75
#